data_7c89e975df32753f9c394068060ce03e
#
_entry.id   7c89e975df32753f9c394068060ce03e
#
_cell.length_a   1.000
_cell.length_b   1.000
_cell.length_c   1.000
_cell.angle_alpha   90.00
_cell.angle_beta   90.00
_cell.angle_gamma   90.00
#
_symmetry.space_group_name_H-M   'P 1'
#
loop_
_entity.id
_entity.type
_entity.pdbx_description
1 polymer ?
#
loop_
_entity_poly.entity_id
_entity_poly.type
_entity_poly.pdbx_seq_one_letter_code
_entity_poly.pdbx_strand_id
1 'polypeptide(L)'
;MKALLIAAGVAALSSTAMAAKLDEKVPYPKADAGFTRQVIHLPKQDAEDAFKVEIIAGKTLEADCNQQRLGGELEEXTLEGWGYXYYRLDKVSGPMSTMMACPGQKKEQRFIPVVGEGFLLRYNSKLPIVVYAPKDVEVRYRIWSASEKVEKAVSE
;
A
#
# COMPACT_ATOMS: atom_id res chain seq x y z
N MET A 1 38.47 -40.41 -29.89
CA MET A 1 38.49 -39.28 -28.97
C MET A 1 37.09 -39.00 -28.45
N LYS A 2 36.91 -39.15 -27.17
CA LYS A 2 35.62 -38.89 -26.54
C LYS A 2 35.57 -37.47 -25.97
N ALA A 3 34.67 -36.67 -26.48
CA ALA A 3 34.47 -35.32 -25.96
C ALA A 3 33.60 -35.41 -24.71
N LEU A 4 34.16 -34.97 -23.61
CA LEU A 4 33.41 -34.88 -22.34
C LEU A 4 32.65 -33.56 -22.34
N LEU A 5 31.36 -33.66 -22.51
CA LEU A 5 30.48 -32.50 -22.33
C LEU A 5 30.17 -32.36 -20.86
N ILE A 6 30.81 -31.39 -20.23
CA ILE A 6 30.50 -31.03 -18.84
C ILE A 6 29.30 -30.07 -18.90
N ALA A 7 28.16 -30.59 -18.58
CA ALA A 7 26.99 -29.73 -18.42
C ALA A 7 27.11 -29.05 -17.06
N ALA A 8 27.51 -27.79 -17.09
CA ALA A 8 27.47 -26.98 -15.87
C ALA A 8 26.02 -26.62 -15.58
N GLY A 9 25.44 -27.33 -14.64
CA GLY A 9 24.11 -27.01 -14.17
C GLY A 9 24.16 -25.73 -13.35
N VAL A 10 23.59 -24.67 -13.89
CA VAL A 10 23.42 -23.45 -13.12
C VAL A 10 22.26 -23.69 -12.15
N ALA A 11 22.63 -23.97 -10.90
CA ALA A 11 21.62 -24.03 -9.86
C ALA A 11 21.13 -22.61 -9.58
N ALA A 12 19.95 -22.30 -10.07
CA ALA A 12 19.30 -21.04 -9.73
C ALA A 12 18.96 -21.09 -8.25
N LEU A 13 19.74 -20.39 -7.45
CA LEU A 13 19.42 -20.20 -6.05
C LEU A 13 18.25 -19.21 -5.98
N SER A 14 17.06 -19.76 -5.92
CA SER A 14 15.91 -18.92 -5.62
C SER A 14 16.00 -18.56 -4.15
N SER A 15 16.45 -17.34 -3.87
CA SER A 15 16.40 -16.82 -2.52
C SER A 15 14.96 -16.52 -2.20
N THR A 16 14.34 -17.37 -1.43
CA THR A 16 13.05 -17.07 -0.85
C THR A 16 13.29 -16.01 0.23
N ALA A 17 13.03 -14.75 -0.12
CA ALA A 17 13.08 -13.69 0.87
C ALA A 17 11.97 -13.96 1.89
N MET A 18 12.35 -14.19 3.13
CA MET A 18 11.38 -14.35 4.20
C MET A 18 10.70 -13.01 4.43
N ALA A 19 9.37 -13.00 4.40
CA ALA A 19 8.60 -11.79 4.65
C ALA A 19 8.91 -11.30 6.07
N ALA A 20 9.17 -10.01 6.20
CA ALA A 20 9.40 -9.40 7.49
C ALA A 20 8.13 -9.51 8.33
N LYS A 21 8.29 -9.73 9.62
CA LYS A 21 7.17 -9.85 10.55
C LYS A 21 7.19 -8.67 11.51
N LEU A 22 6.01 -8.30 11.98
CA LEU A 22 5.88 -7.25 12.97
C LEU A 22 6.56 -7.69 14.28
N ASP A 23 7.37 -6.80 14.85
CA ASP A 23 8.08 -7.09 16.09
C ASP A 23 7.08 -7.18 17.25
N GLU A 24 6.98 -8.35 17.85
CA GLU A 24 6.05 -8.60 18.94
C GLU A 24 6.36 -7.81 20.21
N LYS A 25 7.59 -7.33 20.34
CA LYS A 25 7.98 -6.51 21.49
C LYS A 25 7.33 -5.12 21.46
N VAL A 26 6.97 -4.64 20.26
CA VAL A 26 6.28 -3.37 20.11
C VAL A 26 4.78 -3.65 20.20
N PRO A 27 4.07 -3.04 21.15
CA PRO A 27 2.69 -3.43 21.45
C PRO A 27 1.65 -2.79 20.54
N TYR A 28 1.79 -2.98 19.23
CA TYR A 28 0.74 -2.54 18.32
C TYR A 28 -0.55 -3.28 18.65
N PRO A 29 -1.68 -2.57 18.75
CA PRO A 29 -2.93 -3.24 19.11
C PRO A 29 -3.31 -4.36 18.15
N LYS A 30 -4.03 -5.33 18.66
CA LYS A 30 -4.67 -6.32 17.80
C LYS A 30 -5.82 -5.65 17.06
N ALA A 31 -6.16 -6.18 15.89
CA ALA A 31 -7.27 -5.63 15.12
C ALA A 31 -8.59 -5.84 15.88
N ASP A 32 -9.44 -4.82 15.87
CA ASP A 32 -10.79 -4.93 16.40
C ASP A 32 -11.61 -5.90 15.59
N ALA A 33 -12.73 -6.36 16.15
CA ALA A 33 -13.67 -7.20 15.43
C ALA A 33 -14.09 -6.49 14.14
N GLY A 34 -14.09 -7.21 13.02
CA GLY A 34 -14.43 -6.64 11.73
C GLY A 34 -13.28 -5.93 11.02
N PHE A 35 -12.10 -5.87 11.64
CA PHE A 35 -10.92 -5.24 11.07
C PHE A 35 -9.79 -6.24 10.89
N THR A 36 -8.85 -5.92 10.01
CA THR A 36 -7.58 -6.63 9.89
C THR A 36 -6.43 -5.66 10.13
N ARG A 37 -5.31 -6.20 10.58
CA ARG A 37 -4.07 -5.45 10.75
C ARG A 37 -3.15 -5.79 9.59
N GLN A 38 -2.84 -4.81 8.74
CA GLN A 38 -2.02 -4.97 7.55
C GLN A 38 -0.72 -4.22 7.78
N VAL A 39 0.41 -4.84 7.46
CA VAL A 39 1.71 -4.27 7.80
C VAL A 39 2.55 -4.13 6.53
N ILE A 40 3.15 -2.96 6.35
CA ILE A 40 4.04 -2.67 5.22
C ILE A 40 5.44 -2.50 5.77
N HIS A 41 6.39 -3.27 5.23
CA HIS A 41 7.80 -3.15 5.54
C HIS A 41 8.50 -2.56 4.34
N LEU A 42 9.04 -1.35 4.49
CA LEU A 42 9.67 -0.62 3.39
C LEU A 42 11.13 -1.01 3.25
N PRO A 43 11.64 -1.10 2.02
CA PRO A 43 13.08 -1.30 1.83
C PRO A 43 13.84 -0.04 2.23
N LYS A 44 15.07 -0.24 2.73
CA LYS A 44 15.93 0.88 3.10
C LYS A 44 16.38 1.62 1.84
N GLN A 45 16.38 2.95 1.92
CA GLN A 45 16.87 3.82 0.84
C GLN A 45 18.00 4.69 1.38
N ASP A 46 18.88 5.15 0.49
CA ASP A 46 20.00 6.01 0.88
C ASP A 46 19.53 7.39 1.33
N ALA A 47 18.53 7.95 0.64
CA ALA A 47 18.00 9.28 0.95
C ALA A 47 16.49 9.17 1.14
N GLU A 48 16.05 8.75 2.31
CA GLU A 48 14.64 8.46 2.55
C GLU A 48 13.76 9.70 2.51
N ASP A 49 14.34 10.89 2.75
CA ASP A 49 13.59 12.14 2.63
C ASP A 49 13.19 12.47 1.17
N ALA A 50 13.77 11.77 0.19
CA ALA A 50 13.37 11.93 -1.21
C ALA A 50 12.18 11.05 -1.60
N PHE A 51 11.63 10.29 -0.66
CA PHE A 51 10.56 9.33 -0.95
C PHE A 51 9.34 9.59 -0.09
N LYS A 52 8.19 9.13 -0.57
CA LYS A 52 6.95 9.08 0.19
C LYS A 52 6.25 7.76 -0.10
N VAL A 53 5.34 7.39 0.79
CA VAL A 53 4.56 6.16 0.63
C VAL A 53 3.10 6.53 0.49
N GLU A 54 2.47 6.05 -0.56
CA GLU A 54 1.02 6.21 -0.73
C GLU A 54 0.34 4.92 -0.34
N ILE A 55 -0.57 5.00 0.62
CA ILE A 55 -1.42 3.88 1.00
C ILE A 55 -2.60 3.85 0.03
N ILE A 56 -2.84 2.69 -0.57
CA ILE A 56 -3.93 2.52 -1.53
C ILE A 56 -4.84 1.45 -0.98
N ALA A 57 -5.92 1.88 -0.33
CA ALA A 57 -6.90 0.97 0.23
C ALA A 57 -8.10 0.90 -0.69
N GLY A 58 -8.74 -0.25 -0.76
CA GLY A 58 -9.91 -0.38 -1.61
C GLY A 58 -10.53 -1.76 -1.56
N LYS A 59 -11.56 -1.91 -2.38
CA LYS A 59 -12.29 -3.18 -2.49
C LYS A 59 -12.34 -3.60 -3.95
N THR A 60 -12.30 -4.91 -4.18
CA THR A 60 -12.53 -5.44 -5.52
C THR A 60 -14.02 -5.69 -5.65
N LEU A 61 -14.65 -4.95 -6.56
CA LEU A 61 -16.09 -4.98 -6.76
C LEU A 61 -16.41 -5.15 -8.23
N GLU A 62 -17.60 -5.69 -8.49
CA GLU A 62 -18.10 -5.78 -9.86
C GLU A 62 -18.48 -4.39 -10.34
N ALA A 63 -17.95 -3.97 -11.50
CA ALA A 63 -18.09 -2.62 -12.00
C ALA A 63 -18.29 -2.60 -13.51
N ASP A 64 -19.04 -1.61 -13.98
CA ASP A 64 -19.25 -1.37 -15.40
C ASP A 64 -18.20 -0.36 -15.91
N CYS A 65 -18.51 0.38 -16.99
CA CYS A 65 -17.57 1.34 -17.58
C CYS A 65 -17.40 2.61 -16.74
N ASN A 66 -18.26 2.84 -15.75
CA ASN A 66 -18.22 4.07 -14.97
C ASN A 66 -17.04 4.07 -14.02
N GLN A 67 -16.51 5.27 -13.76
CA GLN A 67 -15.51 5.45 -12.73
C GLN A 67 -16.17 5.33 -11.36
N GLN A 68 -15.54 4.58 -10.48
CA GLN A 68 -16.05 4.39 -9.13
C GLN A 68 -14.98 4.68 -8.10
N ARG A 69 -15.42 5.13 -6.94
CA ARG A 69 -14.51 5.37 -5.81
C ARG A 69 -15.27 5.13 -4.51
N LEU A 70 -14.50 4.80 -3.50
CA LEU A 70 -15.00 4.74 -2.12
C LEU A 70 -14.52 5.97 -1.38
N GLY A 71 -15.26 6.38 -0.36
CA GLY A 71 -14.82 7.44 0.52
C GLY A 71 -14.23 6.85 1.79
N GLY A 72 -13.37 7.62 2.46
CA GLY A 72 -12.82 7.20 3.74
C GLY A 72 -11.70 8.11 4.19
N GLU A 73 -11.30 7.93 5.44
CA GLU A 73 -10.21 8.69 6.03
C GLU A 73 -9.20 7.74 6.65
N LEU A 74 -7.92 7.99 6.39
CA LEU A 74 -6.85 7.26 7.06
C LEU A 74 -6.40 8.11 8.24
N GLU A 75 -6.82 7.72 9.45
CA GLU A 75 -6.49 8.43 10.68
C GLU A 75 -5.18 7.89 11.25
N GLU A 76 -4.39 8.82 11.80
CA GLU A 76 -3.14 8.47 12.43
C GLU A 76 -3.28 8.43 13.93
N UNK A 77 -2.88 7.44 14.44
CA UNK A 77 -2.87 7.24 15.76
C UNK A 77 -1.49 7.09 16.18
N THR A 78 -1.32 7.31 17.50
CA THR A 78 0.02 7.19 18.08
C THR A 78 0.05 6.08 19.11
N LEU A 79 1.03 5.20 19.00
CA LEU A 79 1.23 4.12 19.97
C LEU A 79 1.78 4.74 21.25
N GLU A 80 0.97 4.70 22.31
CA GLU A 80 1.28 5.37 23.57
C GLU A 80 2.54 4.80 24.19
N GLY A 81 3.40 5.68 24.65
CA GLY A 81 4.67 5.31 25.26
C GLY A 81 5.80 5.04 24.26
N TRP A 82 5.46 4.88 22.98
CA TRP A 82 6.45 4.59 21.95
C TRP A 82 6.60 5.70 20.91
N GLY A 83 5.53 6.45 20.67
CA GLY A 83 5.53 7.52 19.68
C GLY A 83 5.44 7.04 18.24
N TYR A 84 5.20 5.76 18.06
CA TYR A 84 5.08 5.20 16.70
C TYR A 84 3.66 5.37 16.17
N UNK A 85 3.35 5.65 14.99
CA UNK A 85 2.17 5.86 14.51
C UNK A 85 1.67 4.66 13.99
N TYR A 86 0.54 4.51 13.97
CA TYR A 86 -0.21 3.51 13.20
C TYR A 86 -1.46 4.19 12.65
N TYR A 87 -2.13 3.48 11.74
CA TYR A 87 -3.18 4.12 10.93
C TYR A 87 -4.44 3.29 10.98
N ARG A 88 -5.59 3.96 10.99
CA ARG A 88 -6.87 3.29 10.99
C ARG A 88 -7.73 3.87 9.88
N LEU A 89 -8.26 3.01 9.02
CA LEU A 89 -9.14 3.42 7.95
C LEU A 89 -10.57 3.41 8.46
N ASP A 90 -11.14 4.59 8.58
CA ASP A 90 -12.49 4.77 9.12
C ASP A 90 -13.43 5.35 8.08
N LYS A 91 -14.71 5.24 8.35
CA LYS A 91 -15.77 5.88 7.58
C LYS A 91 -15.77 5.49 6.11
N VAL A 92 -15.46 4.23 5.83
CA VAL A 92 -15.49 3.76 4.44
C VAL A 92 -16.94 3.75 3.94
N SER A 93 -17.18 4.41 2.83
CA SER A 93 -18.52 4.59 2.28
C SER A 93 -18.49 4.45 0.77
N GLY A 94 -19.66 4.26 0.17
CA GLY A 94 -19.81 4.14 -1.27
C GLY A 94 -20.00 2.70 -1.69
N PRO A 95 -19.80 2.40 -2.97
CA PRO A 95 -19.10 3.21 -3.97
C PRO A 95 -19.92 4.36 -4.52
N MET A 96 -19.20 5.43 -4.88
CA MET A 96 -19.74 6.53 -5.66
C MET A 96 -19.33 6.32 -7.11
N SER A 97 -20.23 6.60 -8.03
CA SER A 97 -20.04 6.25 -9.43
C SER A 97 -20.49 7.34 -10.36
N THR A 98 -19.80 7.51 -11.47
CA THR A 98 -20.36 8.28 -12.58
C THR A 98 -21.57 7.54 -13.14
N MET A 99 -22.40 8.23 -13.92
CA MET A 99 -23.69 7.68 -14.36
C MET A 99 -23.78 7.68 -15.87
N MET A 100 -22.84 7.01 -16.53
CA MET A 100 -22.83 6.91 -17.98
C MET A 100 -23.43 5.57 -18.42
N ALA A 101 -24.06 5.58 -19.59
CA ALA A 101 -24.51 4.33 -20.20
C ALA A 101 -23.29 3.53 -20.67
N CYS A 102 -23.39 2.20 -20.54
CA CYS A 102 -22.30 1.31 -20.92
C CYS A 102 -22.81 0.24 -21.89
N PRO A 103 -23.23 0.65 -23.09
CA PRO A 103 -23.86 -0.32 -24.01
C PRO A 103 -22.84 -1.37 -24.47
N GLY A 104 -23.28 -2.63 -24.43
CA GLY A 104 -22.48 -3.75 -24.90
C GLY A 104 -21.31 -4.14 -24.03
N GLN A 105 -21.14 -3.53 -22.88
CA GLN A 105 -20.01 -3.83 -22.00
C GLN A 105 -20.47 -4.72 -20.84
N LYS A 106 -19.69 -5.75 -20.58
CA LYS A 106 -19.93 -6.62 -19.44
C LYS A 106 -19.30 -6.00 -18.19
N LYS A 107 -19.92 -6.22 -17.06
CA LYS A 107 -19.33 -5.87 -15.77
C LYS A 107 -18.15 -6.79 -15.48
N GLU A 108 -17.13 -6.25 -14.81
CA GLU A 108 -15.96 -7.03 -14.43
C GLU A 108 -15.47 -6.62 -13.06
N GLN A 109 -14.71 -7.49 -12.44
CA GLN A 109 -14.14 -7.21 -11.15
C GLN A 109 -13.04 -6.17 -11.30
N ARG A 110 -13.12 -5.10 -10.51
CA ARG A 110 -12.12 -4.03 -10.51
C ARG A 110 -11.83 -3.62 -9.07
N PHE A 111 -10.57 -3.24 -8.84
CA PHE A 111 -10.17 -2.67 -7.56
C PHE A 111 -10.65 -1.23 -7.51
N ILE A 112 -11.51 -0.90 -6.54
CA ILE A 112 -12.08 0.44 -6.37
C ILE A 112 -11.40 1.08 -5.17
N PRO A 113 -10.62 2.16 -5.38
CA PRO A 113 -9.86 2.75 -4.29
C PRO A 113 -10.71 3.64 -3.39
N VAL A 114 -10.26 3.76 -2.15
CA VAL A 114 -10.77 4.74 -1.21
C VAL A 114 -10.06 6.07 -1.49
N VAL A 115 -10.82 7.13 -1.66
CA VAL A 115 -10.31 8.47 -1.91
C VAL A 115 -10.61 9.32 -0.68
N GLY A 116 -9.61 10.00 -0.15
CA GLY A 116 -9.75 10.82 1.03
C GLY A 116 -8.42 11.38 1.48
N GLU A 117 -8.35 11.75 2.73
CA GLU A 117 -7.15 12.38 3.29
C GLU A 117 -6.31 11.37 4.06
N GLY A 118 -5.03 11.67 4.20
CA GLY A 118 -4.12 10.92 5.07
C GLY A 118 -3.39 9.78 4.42
N PHE A 119 -3.53 9.60 3.10
CA PHE A 119 -3.01 8.41 2.43
C PHE A 119 -1.56 8.55 1.94
N LEU A 120 -0.96 9.74 2.02
CA LEU A 120 0.43 9.95 1.61
C LEU A 120 1.29 10.17 2.84
N LEU A 121 2.24 9.27 3.07
CA LEU A 121 3.02 9.21 4.30
C LEU A 121 4.49 9.48 4.05
N ARG A 122 5.19 9.93 5.09
CA ARG A 122 6.64 10.02 5.06
C ARG A 122 7.26 8.63 4.95
N TYR A 123 8.40 8.56 4.29
CA TYR A 123 9.14 7.31 4.13
C TYR A 123 10.10 7.13 5.30
N ASN A 124 9.95 6.03 6.03
CA ASN A 124 10.87 5.67 7.10
C ASN A 124 10.94 4.14 7.17
N SER A 125 12.01 3.57 6.62
CA SER A 125 12.17 2.13 6.59
C SER A 125 12.47 1.52 7.97
N LYS A 126 12.82 2.34 8.95
CA LYS A 126 13.13 1.85 10.29
C LYS A 126 11.89 1.38 11.03
N LEU A 127 10.72 1.85 10.63
CA LEU A 127 9.46 1.50 11.28
C LEU A 127 8.50 0.88 10.29
N PRO A 128 7.75 -0.14 10.68
CA PRO A 128 6.69 -0.65 9.80
C PRO A 128 5.55 0.34 9.72
N ILE A 129 4.81 0.29 8.63
CA ILE A 129 3.54 1.00 8.52
C ILE A 129 2.44 0.02 8.87
N VAL A 130 1.73 0.27 9.95
CA VAL A 130 0.69 -0.62 10.46
C VAL A 130 -0.66 0.01 10.19
N VAL A 131 -1.48 -0.67 9.38
CA VAL A 131 -2.77 -0.13 8.94
C VAL A 131 -3.88 -1.08 9.37
N TYR A 132 -4.86 -0.54 10.07
CA TYR A 132 -6.06 -1.26 10.48
C TYR A 132 -7.17 -0.89 9.50
N ALA A 133 -7.72 -1.89 8.82
CA ALA A 133 -8.74 -1.66 7.80
C ALA A 133 -9.87 -2.66 7.97
N PRO A 134 -11.09 -2.31 7.52
CA PRO A 134 -12.17 -3.29 7.54
C PRO A 134 -11.79 -4.56 6.79
N LYS A 135 -12.36 -5.69 7.20
CA LYS A 135 -11.98 -7.01 6.65
C LYS A 135 -12.13 -7.11 5.14
N ASP A 136 -13.09 -6.38 4.57
CA ASP A 136 -13.33 -6.44 3.13
C ASP A 136 -12.51 -5.42 2.34
N VAL A 137 -11.60 -4.70 3.01
CA VAL A 137 -10.73 -3.71 2.37
C VAL A 137 -9.33 -4.29 2.24
N GLU A 138 -8.82 -4.27 1.01
CA GLU A 138 -7.45 -4.66 0.71
C GLU A 138 -6.55 -3.42 0.82
N VAL A 139 -5.40 -3.57 1.44
CA VAL A 139 -4.44 -2.47 1.58
C VAL A 139 -3.24 -2.75 0.69
N ARG A 140 -2.98 -1.82 -0.22
CA ARG A 140 -1.82 -1.83 -1.12
C ARG A 140 -1.03 -0.55 -0.87
N TYR A 141 0.14 -0.45 -1.47
CA TYR A 141 0.93 0.77 -1.38
C TYR A 141 1.81 0.93 -2.61
N ARG A 142 2.24 2.15 -2.83
CA ARG A 142 3.29 2.43 -3.83
C ARG A 142 4.20 3.52 -3.29
N ILE A 143 5.41 3.55 -3.84
CA ILE A 143 6.44 4.45 -3.36
C ILE A 143 6.61 5.58 -4.38
N TRP A 144 6.55 6.81 -3.90
CA TRP A 144 6.80 8.02 -4.69
C TRP A 144 8.24 8.45 -4.47
N SER A 145 8.90 8.94 -5.51
CA SER A 145 10.24 9.49 -5.39
C SER A 145 10.29 10.88 -5.99
N ALA A 146 11.01 11.78 -5.31
CA ALA A 146 11.21 13.14 -5.79
C ALA A 146 12.22 13.14 -6.95
N SER A 147 12.03 14.02 -7.92
CA SER A 147 13.06 14.23 -8.95
C SER A 147 14.27 14.87 -8.33
N GLU A 148 15.45 14.63 -8.88
CA GLU A 148 16.67 15.25 -8.40
C GLU A 148 16.71 16.75 -8.71
N LYS A 149 16.06 17.13 -9.81
CA LYS A 149 16.06 18.51 -10.25
C LYS A 149 15.06 19.35 -9.46
N VAL A 150 15.53 20.43 -8.89
CA VAL A 150 14.70 21.39 -8.18
C VAL A 150 14.53 22.62 -9.05
N GLU A 151 13.30 23.04 -9.26
CA GLU A 151 12.98 24.20 -10.09
C GLU A 151 12.75 25.42 -9.22
N LYS A 152 13.06 26.58 -9.76
CA LYS A 152 12.89 27.85 -9.07
C LYS A 152 11.59 28.50 -9.49
N ALA A 153 10.84 29.03 -8.54
CA ALA A 153 9.62 29.78 -8.83
C ALA A 153 9.94 31.13 -9.45
N VAL A 154 9.01 31.63 -10.22
CA VAL A 154 9.12 32.95 -10.84
C VAL A 154 8.33 33.96 -10.01
N SER A 155 8.93 35.12 -9.77
CA SER A 155 8.25 36.22 -9.06
C SER A 155 7.46 37.04 -10.07
N GLU A 156 6.14 37.17 -9.81
CA GLU A 156 5.24 37.95 -10.68
C GLU A 156 4.44 38.95 -9.90
#